data_0d24a9e32f065dea63fe0d9b7cc0b0ea
#
_entry.id   0d24a9e32f065dea63fe0d9b7cc0b0ea
#
_cell.length_a   1.000
_cell.length_b   1.000
_cell.length_c   1.000
_cell.angle_alpha   90.00
_cell.angle_beta   90.00
_cell.angle_gamma   90.00
#
_symmetry.space_group_name_H-M   'P 1'
#
loop_
_entity.id
_entity.type
_entity.pdbx_description
1 polymer ?
#
loop_
_entity_poly.entity_id
_entity_poly.type
_entity_poly.pdbx_seq_one_letter_code
_entity_poly.pdbx_strand_id
1 'polypeptide(L)'
;MKREKSNYMIQSVSHALDVIEELCKANGEVGVTELSKRLKLHKNNVFRLLATLELRGYVDQNKETEDYRLGVKALQMGQSYLSQSTLVGRGTPILKTLSDAIGETVSLVTLQAGNVQFPISIESKRPVKVAPRVAVSYPAKLNAAGRLLTAQLPDTTLTEVLAANTVQDAAIRSQLQELRTSGQIIDRGAIEADVISIARVVRGNNNEVVGAIEVLVPQYRAKIDALVPKIDEAATQLSTALGAARTGLTATLEKEVVPTQTTQTQIPTVPGSSTTTGTQISARTTK
;
A
#
# COMPACT_ATOMS: atom_id res chain seq x y z
N MET A 1 -23.88 -5.66 28.32
CA MET A 1 -23.42 -4.29 28.63
C MET A 1 -21.91 -4.21 28.30
N LYS A 2 -21.52 -3.59 27.19
CA LYS A 2 -20.12 -3.22 26.93
C LYS A 2 -19.78 -2.06 27.87
N ARG A 3 -19.04 -2.34 28.96
CA ARG A 3 -18.47 -1.28 29.79
C ARG A 3 -17.50 -0.47 28.91
N GLU A 4 -17.68 0.85 28.86
CA GLU A 4 -16.78 1.73 28.12
C GLU A 4 -15.37 1.57 28.66
N LYS A 5 -14.44 1.18 27.79
CA LYS A 5 -13.02 0.97 28.13
C LYS A 5 -12.35 2.25 28.67
N SER A 6 -12.92 3.42 28.38
CA SER A 6 -12.46 4.74 28.88
C SER A 6 -12.42 4.82 30.39
N ASN A 7 -13.30 4.13 31.12
CA ASN A 7 -13.36 4.17 32.59
C ASN A 7 -12.21 3.42 33.28
N TYR A 8 -11.37 2.71 32.54
CA TYR A 8 -10.22 1.95 33.05
C TYR A 8 -8.88 2.55 32.64
N MET A 9 -8.86 3.75 32.09
CA MET A 9 -7.64 4.42 31.62
C MET A 9 -6.79 4.86 32.81
N ILE A 10 -5.53 4.40 32.85
CA ILE A 10 -4.52 4.85 33.81
C ILE A 10 -3.81 6.06 33.22
N GLN A 11 -4.08 7.24 33.77
CA GLN A 11 -3.64 8.52 33.22
C GLN A 11 -2.11 8.63 33.08
N SER A 12 -1.35 8.11 34.06
CA SER A 12 0.11 8.13 33.99
C SER A 12 0.66 7.28 32.85
N VAL A 13 0.01 6.15 32.54
CA VAL A 13 0.39 5.30 31.38
C VAL A 13 0.05 6.02 30.07
N SER A 14 -1.14 6.64 29.98
CA SER A 14 -1.50 7.45 28.82
C SER A 14 -0.49 8.55 28.56
N HIS A 15 -0.17 9.36 29.57
CA HIS A 15 0.81 10.44 29.42
C HIS A 15 2.22 9.93 29.07
N ALA A 16 2.63 8.74 29.52
CA ALA A 16 3.90 8.16 29.12
C ALA A 16 3.92 7.78 27.63
N LEU A 17 2.81 7.25 27.11
CA LEU A 17 2.64 6.97 25.68
C LEU A 17 2.60 8.26 24.87
N ASP A 18 1.89 9.30 25.34
CA ASP A 18 1.83 10.62 24.68
C ASP A 18 3.26 11.21 24.52
N VAL A 19 4.14 11.04 25.53
CA VAL A 19 5.56 11.46 25.45
C VAL A 19 6.30 10.71 24.34
N ILE A 20 6.15 9.38 24.26
CA ILE A 20 6.77 8.57 23.21
C ILE A 20 6.26 9.02 21.84
N GLU A 21 4.95 9.22 21.68
CA GLU A 21 4.33 9.64 20.42
C GLU A 21 4.81 11.02 19.97
N GLU A 22 5.01 11.97 20.91
CA GLU A 22 5.56 13.29 20.56
C GLU A 22 7.03 13.20 20.14
N LEU A 23 7.82 12.32 20.76
CA LEU A 23 9.20 12.06 20.33
C LEU A 23 9.26 11.38 18.95
N CYS A 24 8.28 10.52 18.61
CA CYS A 24 8.16 9.93 17.26
C CYS A 24 7.90 10.99 16.18
N LYS A 25 7.16 12.05 16.49
CA LYS A 25 6.85 13.15 15.55
C LYS A 25 8.01 14.12 15.37
N ALA A 26 8.95 14.14 16.30
CA ALA A 26 10.07 15.07 16.28
C ALA A 26 11.16 14.61 15.30
N ASN A 27 11.70 15.54 14.50
CA ASN A 27 12.85 15.29 13.62
C ASN A 27 14.17 15.50 14.39
N GLY A 28 14.30 14.92 15.59
CA GLY A 28 15.48 15.10 16.44
C GLY A 28 15.18 15.00 17.92
N GLU A 29 16.03 15.64 18.71
CA GLU A 29 15.91 15.66 20.16
C GLU A 29 14.95 16.76 20.62
N VAL A 30 14.24 16.56 21.74
CA VAL A 30 13.25 17.50 22.29
C VAL A 30 13.46 17.67 23.78
N GLY A 31 13.52 18.92 24.24
CA GLY A 31 13.66 19.24 25.64
C GLY A 31 12.38 19.11 26.47
N VAL A 32 12.53 18.92 27.78
CA VAL A 32 11.42 18.82 28.76
C VAL A 32 10.43 19.98 28.64
N THR A 33 10.95 21.19 28.45
CA THR A 33 10.10 22.38 28.37
C THR A 33 9.20 22.38 27.15
N GLU A 34 9.73 21.94 26.02
CA GLU A 34 8.97 21.84 24.77
C GLU A 34 7.92 20.74 24.85
N LEU A 35 8.29 19.55 25.33
CA LEU A 35 7.35 18.46 25.58
C LEU A 35 6.22 18.86 26.53
N SER A 36 6.56 19.60 27.60
CA SER A 36 5.57 20.12 28.56
C SER A 36 4.54 21.03 27.89
N LYS A 37 4.98 21.91 26.97
CA LYS A 37 4.09 22.80 26.21
C LYS A 37 3.21 22.02 25.24
N ARG A 38 3.80 21.10 24.44
CA ARG A 38 3.09 20.31 23.44
C ARG A 38 2.02 19.43 24.09
N LEU A 39 2.38 18.75 25.17
CA LEU A 39 1.49 17.83 25.89
C LEU A 39 0.54 18.53 26.88
N LYS A 40 0.74 19.83 27.13
CA LYS A 40 0.02 20.61 28.17
C LYS A 40 0.11 19.98 29.56
N LEU A 41 1.27 19.39 29.87
CA LEU A 41 1.58 18.77 31.14
C LEU A 41 2.58 19.63 31.95
N HIS A 42 2.51 19.57 33.26
CA HIS A 42 3.47 20.26 34.11
C HIS A 42 4.89 19.66 33.93
N LYS A 43 5.94 20.50 33.87
CA LYS A 43 7.34 20.09 33.65
C LYS A 43 7.80 18.95 34.56
N ASN A 44 7.47 19.02 35.84
CA ASN A 44 7.82 17.99 36.83
C ASN A 44 7.20 16.63 36.46
N ASN A 45 6.00 16.63 35.92
CA ASN A 45 5.34 15.38 35.49
C ASN A 45 6.04 14.82 34.27
N VAL A 46 6.30 15.65 33.23
CA VAL A 46 7.05 15.23 32.03
C VAL A 46 8.42 14.68 32.39
N PHE A 47 9.16 15.37 33.29
CA PHE A 47 10.47 14.90 33.76
C PHE A 47 10.40 13.52 34.43
N ARG A 48 9.40 13.26 35.27
CA ARG A 48 9.22 11.95 35.92
C ARG A 48 8.84 10.85 34.92
N LEU A 49 8.06 11.19 33.92
CA LEU A 49 7.72 10.25 32.83
C LEU A 49 8.96 9.92 32.00
N LEU A 50 9.73 10.92 31.58
CA LEU A 50 10.98 10.74 30.84
C LEU A 50 12.01 9.92 31.63
N ALA A 51 12.24 10.22 32.90
CA ALA A 51 13.15 9.44 33.76
C ALA A 51 12.72 7.95 33.83
N THR A 52 11.41 7.69 33.92
CA THR A 52 10.88 6.32 33.92
C THR A 52 11.10 5.63 32.58
N LEU A 53 10.84 6.33 31.47
CA LEU A 53 11.01 5.81 30.11
C LEU A 53 12.47 5.58 29.76
N GLU A 54 13.37 6.46 30.23
CA GLU A 54 14.82 6.33 30.09
C GLU A 54 15.36 5.12 30.85
N LEU A 55 14.98 4.95 32.12
CA LEU A 55 15.33 3.76 32.91
C LEU A 55 14.89 2.45 32.22
N ARG A 56 13.81 2.49 31.44
CA ARG A 56 13.28 1.34 30.70
C ARG A 56 13.86 1.24 29.27
N GLY A 57 14.70 2.20 28.83
CA GLY A 57 15.35 2.23 27.52
C GLY A 57 14.44 2.63 26.35
N TYR A 58 13.26 3.18 26.63
CA TYR A 58 12.36 3.70 25.58
C TYR A 58 12.77 5.08 25.09
N VAL A 59 13.48 5.82 25.93
CA VAL A 59 13.97 7.17 25.68
C VAL A 59 15.43 7.23 26.10
N ASP A 60 16.25 7.99 25.40
CA ASP A 60 17.62 8.32 25.75
C ASP A 60 17.75 9.83 25.93
N GLN A 61 18.50 10.27 26.95
CA GLN A 61 18.85 11.66 27.13
C GLN A 61 20.24 11.95 26.54
N ASN A 62 20.33 13.00 25.75
CA ASN A 62 21.62 13.56 25.33
C ASN A 62 22.24 14.30 26.52
N LYS A 63 23.44 13.88 26.93
CA LYS A 63 24.12 14.45 28.12
C LYS A 63 24.66 15.86 27.92
N GLU A 64 24.82 16.30 26.66
CA GLU A 64 25.34 17.63 26.35
C GLU A 64 24.22 18.68 26.27
N THR A 65 23.09 18.30 25.63
CA THR A 65 21.94 19.20 25.40
C THR A 65 20.86 19.07 26.46
N GLU A 66 20.86 17.98 27.23
CA GLU A 66 19.81 17.56 28.17
C GLU A 66 18.46 17.24 27.45
N ASP A 67 18.45 17.21 26.12
CA ASP A 67 17.28 16.90 25.33
C ASP A 67 17.09 15.37 25.20
N TYR A 68 15.88 14.95 24.84
CA TYR A 68 15.47 13.55 24.79
C TYR A 68 15.12 13.11 23.39
N ARG A 69 15.42 11.86 23.08
CA ARG A 69 15.07 11.15 21.83
C ARG A 69 14.56 9.75 22.12
N LEU A 70 14.05 9.06 21.07
CA LEU A 70 13.69 7.67 21.21
C LEU A 70 14.91 6.79 21.50
N GLY A 71 14.76 5.88 22.48
CA GLY A 71 15.77 4.91 22.85
C GLY A 71 15.66 3.61 22.05
N VAL A 72 16.66 2.73 22.17
CA VAL A 72 16.78 1.47 21.44
C VAL A 72 15.58 0.53 21.65
N LYS A 73 14.86 0.65 22.76
CA LYS A 73 13.68 -0.18 23.05
C LYS A 73 12.54 0.10 22.09
N ALA A 74 12.38 1.33 21.64
CA ALA A 74 11.39 1.67 20.61
C ALA A 74 11.68 0.96 19.27
N LEU A 75 12.96 0.92 18.86
CA LEU A 75 13.38 0.16 17.68
C LEU A 75 13.10 -1.34 17.82
N GLN A 76 13.42 -1.93 18.97
CA GLN A 76 13.14 -3.36 19.24
C GLN A 76 11.66 -3.69 19.16
N MET A 77 10.78 -2.82 19.67
CA MET A 77 9.32 -3.00 19.54
C MET A 77 8.87 -2.96 18.09
N GLY A 78 9.35 -2.00 17.30
CA GLY A 78 9.03 -1.90 15.88
C GLY A 78 9.51 -3.14 15.11
N GLN A 79 10.72 -3.60 15.34
CA GLN A 79 11.27 -4.82 14.72
C GLN A 79 10.47 -6.07 15.10
N SER A 80 10.08 -6.20 16.36
CA SER A 80 9.24 -7.32 16.82
C SER A 80 7.88 -7.32 16.14
N TYR A 81 7.25 -6.16 15.97
CA TYR A 81 6.00 -6.02 15.22
C TYR A 81 6.17 -6.46 13.77
N LEU A 82 7.20 -5.95 13.09
CA LEU A 82 7.47 -6.27 11.69
C LEU A 82 7.76 -7.75 11.48
N SER A 83 8.55 -8.37 12.36
CA SER A 83 8.91 -9.79 12.26
C SER A 83 7.72 -10.74 12.50
N GLN A 84 6.75 -10.33 13.31
CA GLN A 84 5.54 -11.10 13.59
C GLN A 84 4.45 -10.89 12.54
N SER A 85 4.55 -9.84 11.73
CA SER A 85 3.55 -9.52 10.72
C SER A 85 3.70 -10.39 9.48
N THR A 86 2.79 -11.34 9.27
CA THR A 86 2.73 -12.15 8.06
C THR A 86 2.58 -11.28 6.80
N LEU A 87 1.82 -10.20 6.90
CA LEU A 87 1.62 -9.24 5.81
C LEU A 87 2.94 -8.57 5.39
N VAL A 88 3.75 -8.13 6.34
CA VAL A 88 5.06 -7.53 6.09
C VAL A 88 6.05 -8.57 5.57
N GLY A 89 6.14 -9.73 6.22
CA GLY A 89 7.08 -10.78 5.84
C GLY A 89 6.85 -11.29 4.41
N ARG A 90 5.59 -11.48 3.99
CA ARG A 90 5.25 -11.92 2.63
C ARG A 90 5.24 -10.76 1.62
N GLY A 91 4.90 -9.56 2.05
CA GLY A 91 4.84 -8.38 1.20
C GLY A 91 6.21 -7.85 0.78
N THR A 92 7.19 -7.85 1.66
CA THR A 92 8.51 -7.27 1.39
C THR A 92 9.19 -7.80 0.12
N PRO A 93 9.32 -9.12 -0.12
CA PRO A 93 9.95 -9.63 -1.33
C PRO A 93 9.15 -9.28 -2.60
N ILE A 94 7.82 -9.33 -2.54
CA ILE A 94 6.93 -9.03 -3.67
C ILE A 94 7.05 -7.55 -4.05
N LEU A 95 6.96 -6.64 -3.07
CA LEU A 95 7.08 -5.21 -3.31
C LEU A 95 8.47 -4.82 -3.83
N LYS A 96 9.52 -5.50 -3.34
CA LYS A 96 10.87 -5.30 -3.85
C LYS A 96 10.98 -5.70 -5.31
N THR A 97 10.46 -6.86 -5.69
CA THR A 97 10.43 -7.33 -7.08
C THR A 97 9.65 -6.34 -7.96
N LEU A 98 8.50 -5.86 -7.51
CA LEU A 98 7.71 -4.86 -8.22
C LEU A 98 8.50 -3.55 -8.39
N SER A 99 9.09 -3.01 -7.33
CA SER A 99 9.88 -1.77 -7.37
C SER A 99 11.08 -1.89 -8.32
N ASP A 100 11.81 -3.02 -8.28
CA ASP A 100 12.93 -3.29 -9.21
C ASP A 100 12.44 -3.40 -10.67
N ALA A 101 11.25 -3.97 -10.92
CA ALA A 101 10.68 -4.13 -12.26
C ALA A 101 10.14 -2.84 -12.88
N ILE A 102 9.62 -1.91 -12.06
CA ILE A 102 9.04 -0.64 -12.55
C ILE A 102 9.98 0.56 -12.34
N GLY A 103 10.91 0.45 -11.40
CA GLY A 103 11.86 1.53 -11.05
C GLY A 103 11.24 2.67 -10.27
N GLU A 104 10.08 2.47 -9.61
CA GLU A 104 9.35 3.51 -8.88
C GLU A 104 9.20 3.16 -7.39
N THR A 105 8.84 4.14 -6.58
CA THR A 105 8.58 3.94 -5.15
C THR A 105 7.28 3.14 -4.96
N VAL A 106 7.38 2.05 -4.20
CA VAL A 106 6.28 1.11 -3.93
C VAL A 106 6.07 0.98 -2.43
N SER A 107 4.83 1.09 -1.98
CA SER A 107 4.49 0.96 -0.56
C SER A 107 3.37 -0.04 -0.34
N LEU A 108 3.42 -0.75 0.77
CA LEU A 108 2.27 -1.42 1.35
C LEU A 108 1.57 -0.42 2.27
N VAL A 109 0.28 -0.27 2.10
CA VAL A 109 -0.55 0.68 2.85
C VAL A 109 -1.61 -0.08 3.63
N THR A 110 -1.77 0.24 4.90
CA THR A 110 -2.84 -0.30 5.75
C THR A 110 -3.68 0.84 6.33
N LEU A 111 -4.94 0.55 6.67
CA LEU A 111 -5.86 1.51 7.25
C LEU A 111 -6.08 1.19 8.73
N GLN A 112 -5.86 2.16 9.60
CA GLN A 112 -6.13 2.04 11.03
C GLN A 112 -6.71 3.34 11.59
N ALA A 113 -7.87 3.25 12.22
CA ALA A 113 -8.53 4.40 12.87
C ALA A 113 -8.63 5.65 11.97
N GLY A 114 -8.97 5.48 10.69
CA GLY A 114 -9.13 6.59 9.73
C GLY A 114 -7.83 7.15 9.16
N ASN A 115 -6.69 6.57 9.53
CA ASN A 115 -5.37 6.94 9.02
C ASN A 115 -4.72 5.79 8.27
N VAL A 116 -3.89 6.11 7.28
CA VAL A 116 -3.03 5.14 6.59
C VAL A 116 -1.68 5.04 7.28
N GLN A 117 -1.17 3.82 7.31
CA GLN A 117 0.16 3.45 7.76
C GLN A 117 0.93 2.81 6.61
N PHE A 118 2.25 2.95 6.60
CA PHE A 118 3.12 2.42 5.56
C PHE A 118 4.11 1.40 6.16
N PRO A 119 3.67 0.16 6.48
CA PRO A 119 4.53 -0.85 7.10
C PRO A 119 5.70 -1.27 6.21
N ILE A 120 5.58 -1.12 4.89
CA ILE A 120 6.67 -1.32 3.92
C ILE A 120 6.66 -0.14 2.96
N SER A 121 7.85 0.42 2.70
CA SER A 121 8.09 1.36 1.61
C SER A 121 9.44 1.04 0.96
N ILE A 122 9.42 0.73 -0.31
CA ILE A 122 10.61 0.46 -1.11
C ILE A 122 10.85 1.67 -2.00
N GLU A 123 11.94 2.36 -1.73
CA GLU A 123 12.30 3.58 -2.43
C GLU A 123 12.82 3.29 -3.84
N SER A 124 12.41 4.11 -4.82
CA SER A 124 12.96 4.09 -6.17
C SER A 124 14.46 4.39 -6.16
N LYS A 125 15.22 3.64 -6.97
CA LYS A 125 16.68 3.86 -7.16
C LYS A 125 16.99 5.00 -8.13
N ARG A 126 15.98 5.63 -8.73
CA ARG A 126 16.15 6.73 -9.69
C ARG A 126 16.59 8.02 -8.98
N PRO A 127 17.39 8.88 -9.65
CA PRO A 127 17.77 10.19 -9.08
C PRO A 127 16.57 11.08 -8.76
N VAL A 128 15.59 11.16 -9.67
CA VAL A 128 14.31 11.85 -9.43
C VAL A 128 13.27 10.82 -9.07
N LYS A 129 12.71 10.92 -7.87
CA LYS A 129 11.77 9.94 -7.32
C LYS A 129 10.80 10.60 -6.35
N VAL A 130 9.68 9.97 -6.13
CA VAL A 130 8.81 10.31 -5.00
C VAL A 130 9.39 9.65 -3.75
N ALA A 131 9.60 10.43 -2.70
CA ALA A 131 10.16 9.94 -1.44
C ALA A 131 9.23 8.89 -0.79
N PRO A 132 9.78 7.85 -0.16
CA PRO A 132 8.97 6.87 0.55
C PRO A 132 8.35 7.49 1.80
N ARG A 133 7.14 7.06 2.12
CA ARG A 133 6.45 7.44 3.35
C ARG A 133 6.74 6.39 4.42
N VAL A 134 7.70 6.69 5.29
CA VAL A 134 8.13 5.76 6.36
C VAL A 134 7.83 6.39 7.71
N ALA A 135 7.33 5.60 8.65
CA ALA A 135 7.03 6.01 10.03
C ALA A 135 6.10 7.24 10.15
N VAL A 136 5.27 7.46 9.14
CA VAL A 136 4.28 8.54 9.12
C VAL A 136 2.87 7.97 9.04
N SER A 137 1.94 8.70 9.63
CA SER A 137 0.51 8.41 9.59
C SER A 137 -0.19 9.56 8.89
N TYR A 138 -0.96 9.26 7.84
CA TYR A 138 -1.72 10.27 7.10
C TYR A 138 -3.22 10.02 7.23
N PRO A 139 -4.05 11.08 7.31
CA PRO A 139 -5.48 10.93 7.15
C PRO A 139 -5.81 10.20 5.83
N ALA A 140 -6.61 9.14 5.90
CA ALA A 140 -6.93 8.30 4.73
C ALA A 140 -7.49 9.11 3.54
N LYS A 141 -8.24 10.17 3.82
CA LYS A 141 -8.81 11.07 2.79
C LYS A 141 -7.75 11.83 1.96
N LEU A 142 -6.55 12.00 2.49
CA LEU A 142 -5.43 12.70 1.85
C LEU A 142 -4.43 11.74 1.18
N ASN A 143 -4.84 10.50 0.93
CA ASN A 143 -4.00 9.49 0.28
C ASN A 143 -4.85 8.62 -0.64
N ALA A 144 -4.35 8.28 -1.83
CA ALA A 144 -5.10 7.50 -2.82
C ALA A 144 -5.44 6.10 -2.30
N ALA A 145 -4.45 5.36 -1.80
CA ALA A 145 -4.69 4.05 -1.19
C ALA A 145 -5.61 4.16 0.04
N GLY A 146 -5.53 5.25 0.81
CA GLY A 146 -6.42 5.52 1.93
C GLY A 146 -7.88 5.65 1.52
N ARG A 147 -8.18 6.38 0.45
CA ARG A 147 -9.53 6.47 -0.14
C ARG A 147 -10.01 5.11 -0.61
N LEU A 148 -9.15 4.35 -1.29
CA LEU A 148 -9.46 3.00 -1.75
C LEU A 148 -9.77 2.06 -0.58
N LEU A 149 -8.96 2.06 0.48
CA LEU A 149 -9.17 1.22 1.66
C LEU A 149 -10.41 1.66 2.46
N THR A 150 -10.69 2.96 2.55
CA THR A 150 -11.92 3.47 3.17
C THR A 150 -13.15 2.96 2.43
N ALA A 151 -13.13 2.93 1.10
CA ALA A 151 -14.21 2.39 0.28
C ALA A 151 -14.48 0.90 0.55
N GLN A 152 -13.50 0.14 1.02
CA GLN A 152 -13.63 -1.29 1.33
C GLN A 152 -14.20 -1.58 2.74
N LEU A 153 -14.36 -0.57 3.58
CA LEU A 153 -14.92 -0.75 4.93
C LEU A 153 -16.36 -1.28 4.88
N PRO A 154 -16.80 -2.07 5.88
CA PRO A 154 -18.21 -2.42 6.03
C PRO A 154 -19.12 -1.18 6.06
N ASP A 155 -20.33 -1.28 5.54
CA ASP A 155 -21.25 -0.13 5.38
C ASP A 155 -21.54 0.60 6.70
N THR A 156 -21.61 -0.13 7.81
CA THR A 156 -21.78 0.44 9.16
C THR A 156 -20.62 1.36 9.53
N THR A 157 -19.39 0.87 9.38
CA THR A 157 -18.17 1.62 9.69
C THR A 157 -17.95 2.77 8.70
N LEU A 158 -18.23 2.54 7.41
CA LEU A 158 -18.15 3.58 6.39
C LEU A 158 -19.11 4.74 6.70
N THR A 159 -20.34 4.43 7.11
CA THR A 159 -21.32 5.45 7.49
C THR A 159 -20.84 6.27 8.68
N GLU A 160 -20.26 5.65 9.70
CA GLU A 160 -19.69 6.34 10.86
C GLU A 160 -18.52 7.26 10.46
N VAL A 161 -17.60 6.77 9.59
CA VAL A 161 -16.48 7.55 9.10
C VAL A 161 -16.93 8.73 8.25
N LEU A 162 -17.94 8.57 7.40
CA LEU A 162 -18.50 9.65 6.58
C LEU A 162 -19.25 10.68 7.43
N ALA A 163 -20.03 10.23 8.43
CA ALA A 163 -20.72 11.12 9.34
C ALA A 163 -19.77 11.96 10.18
N ALA A 164 -18.69 11.36 10.69
CA ALA A 164 -17.66 12.06 11.47
C ALA A 164 -16.91 13.12 10.63
N ASN A 165 -16.86 12.98 9.31
CA ASN A 165 -16.19 13.91 8.40
C ASN A 165 -17.12 14.94 7.73
N THR A 166 -18.39 15.04 8.16
CA THR A 166 -19.43 15.95 7.62
C THR A 166 -19.65 15.80 6.10
N VAL A 167 -19.35 14.63 5.54
CA VAL A 167 -19.45 14.38 4.10
C VAL A 167 -20.77 13.69 3.79
N GLN A 168 -21.77 14.47 3.39
CA GLN A 168 -23.07 13.97 2.92
C GLN A 168 -23.21 14.02 1.39
N ASP A 169 -22.11 14.19 0.67
CA ASP A 169 -22.13 14.40 -0.78
C ASP A 169 -22.40 13.07 -1.53
N ALA A 170 -23.45 13.05 -2.34
CA ALA A 170 -23.83 11.90 -3.17
C ALA A 170 -22.70 11.53 -4.17
N ALA A 171 -21.92 12.50 -4.64
CA ALA A 171 -20.80 12.27 -5.52
C ALA A 171 -19.69 11.45 -4.85
N ILE A 172 -19.40 11.70 -3.57
CA ILE A 172 -18.41 10.93 -2.81
C ILE A 172 -18.88 9.50 -2.58
N ARG A 173 -20.16 9.29 -2.31
CA ARG A 173 -20.70 7.92 -2.18
C ARG A 173 -20.60 7.14 -3.49
N SER A 174 -20.87 7.78 -4.63
CA SER A 174 -20.70 7.17 -5.95
C SER A 174 -19.25 6.78 -6.22
N GLN A 175 -18.30 7.68 -5.95
CA GLN A 175 -16.86 7.38 -6.07
C GLN A 175 -16.42 6.21 -5.17
N LEU A 176 -16.88 6.18 -3.91
CA LEU A 176 -16.53 5.09 -3.00
C LEU A 176 -17.11 3.75 -3.49
N GLN A 177 -18.31 3.75 -4.08
CA GLN A 177 -18.90 2.54 -4.64
C GLN A 177 -18.11 2.04 -5.86
N GLU A 178 -17.65 2.93 -6.72
CA GLU A 178 -16.79 2.60 -7.86
C GLU A 178 -15.45 2.01 -7.39
N LEU A 179 -14.78 2.63 -6.41
CA LEU A 179 -13.56 2.14 -5.80
C LEU A 179 -13.74 0.77 -5.13
N ARG A 180 -14.89 0.55 -4.49
CA ARG A 180 -15.23 -0.73 -3.87
C ARG A 180 -15.34 -1.85 -4.90
N THR A 181 -15.97 -1.57 -6.03
CA THR A 181 -16.20 -2.54 -7.11
C THR A 181 -14.92 -2.83 -7.88
N SER A 182 -14.16 -1.77 -8.24
CA SER A 182 -12.92 -1.93 -9.00
C SER A 182 -11.77 -2.50 -8.17
N GLY A 183 -11.73 -2.22 -6.86
CA GLY A 183 -10.60 -2.55 -5.99
C GLY A 183 -9.30 -1.85 -6.38
N GLN A 184 -9.40 -0.74 -7.14
CA GLN A 184 -8.29 0.01 -7.69
C GLN A 184 -8.57 1.51 -7.67
N ILE A 185 -7.51 2.31 -7.54
CA ILE A 185 -7.55 3.76 -7.73
C ILE A 185 -6.34 4.22 -8.54
N ILE A 186 -6.57 5.17 -9.44
CA ILE A 186 -5.54 5.91 -10.16
C ILE A 186 -5.79 7.39 -9.90
N ASP A 187 -5.00 7.97 -9.00
CA ASP A 187 -5.03 9.40 -8.73
C ASP A 187 -4.02 10.11 -9.64
N ARG A 188 -4.51 11.10 -10.39
CA ARG A 188 -3.73 11.84 -11.39
C ARG A 188 -3.39 13.24 -10.91
N GLY A 189 -2.79 13.34 -9.73
CA GLY A 189 -2.36 14.63 -9.16
C GLY A 189 -3.47 15.40 -8.42
N ALA A 190 -4.60 14.75 -8.10
CA ALA A 190 -5.67 15.39 -7.33
C ALA A 190 -5.31 15.53 -5.84
N ILE A 191 -4.44 14.65 -5.32
CA ILE A 191 -3.97 14.69 -3.93
C ILE A 191 -2.61 15.38 -3.85
N GLU A 192 -1.68 15.00 -4.71
CA GLU A 192 -0.34 15.60 -4.81
C GLU A 192 -0.09 16.00 -6.26
N ALA A 193 0.04 17.30 -6.51
CA ALA A 193 0.40 17.81 -7.83
C ALA A 193 1.68 17.13 -8.35
N ASP A 194 1.74 16.88 -9.67
CA ASP A 194 2.87 16.24 -10.34
C ASP A 194 3.17 14.79 -9.96
N VAL A 195 2.33 14.16 -9.13
CA VAL A 195 2.44 12.75 -8.74
C VAL A 195 1.23 11.96 -9.21
N ILE A 196 1.48 10.83 -9.88
CA ILE A 196 0.46 9.81 -10.12
C ILE A 196 0.56 8.77 -9.02
N SER A 197 -0.54 8.52 -8.33
CA SER A 197 -0.65 7.42 -7.36
C SER A 197 -1.56 6.33 -7.93
N ILE A 198 -1.05 5.10 -7.98
CA ILE A 198 -1.81 3.92 -8.41
C ILE A 198 -1.86 2.95 -7.23
N ALA A 199 -3.05 2.57 -6.79
CA ALA A 199 -3.17 1.61 -5.72
C ALA A 199 -4.16 0.49 -6.05
N ARG A 200 -3.85 -0.71 -5.54
CA ARG A 200 -4.64 -1.94 -5.67
C ARG A 200 -4.81 -2.59 -4.32
N VAL A 201 -6.03 -3.06 -4.00
CA VAL A 201 -6.33 -3.77 -2.75
C VAL A 201 -5.57 -5.10 -2.65
N VAL A 202 -5.15 -5.42 -1.44
CA VAL A 202 -4.61 -6.73 -1.07
C VAL A 202 -5.60 -7.40 -0.13
N ARG A 203 -5.90 -8.66 -0.42
CA ARG A 203 -6.86 -9.45 0.34
C ARG A 203 -6.16 -10.56 1.11
N GLY A 204 -6.67 -10.86 2.28
CA GLY A 204 -6.20 -11.96 3.12
C GLY A 204 -7.12 -13.17 3.07
N ASN A 205 -7.02 -14.00 4.10
CA ASN A 205 -7.90 -15.13 4.31
C ASN A 205 -9.36 -14.65 4.36
N ASN A 206 -10.31 -15.48 3.91
CA ASN A 206 -11.73 -15.11 3.79
C ASN A 206 -12.03 -13.89 2.88
N ASN A 207 -11.09 -13.53 2.01
CA ASN A 207 -11.23 -12.43 1.05
C ASN A 207 -11.39 -11.03 1.69
N GLU A 208 -11.06 -10.88 2.96
CA GLU A 208 -11.03 -9.59 3.66
C GLU A 208 -9.92 -8.68 3.11
N VAL A 209 -10.16 -7.37 3.05
CA VAL A 209 -9.12 -6.42 2.64
C VAL A 209 -8.20 -6.14 3.83
N VAL A 210 -6.91 -6.47 3.67
CA VAL A 210 -5.86 -6.32 4.69
C VAL A 210 -4.94 -5.13 4.43
N GLY A 211 -5.00 -4.56 3.22
CA GLY A 211 -4.19 -3.42 2.83
C GLY A 211 -4.28 -3.13 1.34
N ALA A 212 -3.40 -2.30 0.84
CA ALA A 212 -3.23 -1.99 -0.58
C ALA A 212 -1.74 -1.86 -0.94
N ILE A 213 -1.38 -2.23 -2.17
CA ILE A 213 -0.09 -1.83 -2.76
C ILE A 213 -0.32 -0.48 -3.43
N GLU A 214 0.52 0.51 -3.10
CA GLU A 214 0.52 1.84 -3.71
C GLU A 214 1.86 2.08 -4.42
N VAL A 215 1.77 2.58 -5.65
CA VAL A 215 2.92 3.00 -6.46
C VAL A 215 2.83 4.50 -6.70
N LEU A 216 3.91 5.22 -6.39
CA LEU A 216 4.00 6.67 -6.58
C LEU A 216 4.98 6.97 -7.72
N VAL A 217 4.51 7.69 -8.73
CA VAL A 217 5.26 7.98 -9.96
C VAL A 217 5.20 9.46 -10.26
N PRO A 218 6.34 10.13 -10.56
CA PRO A 218 6.30 11.48 -11.12
C PRO A 218 5.49 11.53 -12.42
N GLN A 219 4.57 12.48 -12.54
CA GLN A 219 3.59 12.57 -13.63
C GLN A 219 4.23 12.54 -15.01
N TYR A 220 5.35 13.25 -15.20
CA TYR A 220 6.00 13.41 -16.51
C TYR A 220 6.48 12.08 -17.14
N ARG A 221 6.61 11.01 -16.37
CA ARG A 221 7.07 9.71 -16.86
C ARG A 221 6.11 8.55 -16.57
N ALA A 222 4.93 8.84 -16.04
CA ALA A 222 3.96 7.81 -15.66
C ALA A 222 3.37 7.13 -16.91
N LYS A 223 3.72 5.86 -17.13
CA LYS A 223 3.14 4.99 -18.17
C LYS A 223 2.11 4.08 -17.53
N ILE A 224 0.91 4.60 -17.27
CA ILE A 224 -0.13 3.95 -16.48
C ILE A 224 -0.46 2.57 -17.02
N ASP A 225 -0.66 2.44 -18.35
CA ASP A 225 -1.04 1.18 -19.01
C ASP A 225 0.03 0.06 -18.83
N ALA A 226 1.30 0.45 -18.64
CA ALA A 226 2.37 -0.49 -18.38
C ALA A 226 2.54 -0.80 -16.88
N LEU A 227 2.09 0.10 -15.99
CA LEU A 227 2.21 -0.04 -14.55
C LEU A 227 1.08 -0.86 -13.94
N VAL A 228 -0.16 -0.59 -14.35
CA VAL A 228 -1.35 -1.23 -13.79
C VAL A 228 -1.27 -2.76 -13.82
N PRO A 229 -0.94 -3.44 -14.93
CA PRO A 229 -0.85 -4.89 -14.94
C PRO A 229 0.17 -5.46 -13.95
N LYS A 230 1.31 -4.80 -13.78
CA LYS A 230 2.37 -5.23 -12.84
C LYS A 230 1.94 -5.05 -11.39
N ILE A 231 1.20 -4.00 -11.09
CA ILE A 231 0.66 -3.74 -9.76
C ILE A 231 -0.44 -4.76 -9.43
N ASP A 232 -1.30 -5.07 -10.40
CA ASP A 232 -2.35 -6.08 -10.27
C ASP A 232 -1.76 -7.48 -10.03
N GLU A 233 -0.70 -7.83 -10.76
CA GLU A 233 0.02 -9.08 -10.55
C GLU A 233 0.61 -9.17 -9.14
N ALA A 234 1.30 -8.12 -8.69
CA ALA A 234 1.90 -8.08 -7.35
C ALA A 234 0.84 -8.15 -6.24
N ALA A 235 -0.29 -7.45 -6.40
CA ALA A 235 -1.40 -7.48 -5.45
C ALA A 235 -2.05 -8.87 -5.40
N THR A 236 -2.17 -9.54 -6.55
CA THR A 236 -2.68 -10.91 -6.67
C THR A 236 -1.73 -11.92 -6.02
N GLN A 237 -0.42 -11.80 -6.28
CA GLN A 237 0.61 -12.64 -5.67
C GLN A 237 0.60 -12.50 -4.14
N LEU A 238 0.54 -11.27 -3.62
CA LEU A 238 0.51 -11.03 -2.19
C LEU A 238 -0.80 -11.56 -1.57
N SER A 239 -1.94 -11.31 -2.20
CA SER A 239 -3.24 -11.81 -1.73
C SER A 239 -3.26 -13.34 -1.66
N THR A 240 -2.77 -14.01 -2.70
CA THR A 240 -2.64 -15.48 -2.73
C THR A 240 -1.70 -15.99 -1.61
N ALA A 241 -0.57 -15.31 -1.42
CA ALA A 241 0.36 -15.64 -0.34
C ALA A 241 -0.26 -15.47 1.05
N LEU A 242 -1.23 -14.59 1.21
CA LEU A 242 -1.97 -14.34 2.46
C LEU A 242 -3.20 -15.24 2.64
N GLY A 243 -3.45 -16.15 1.69
CA GLY A 243 -4.54 -17.13 1.77
C GLY A 243 -5.86 -16.66 1.16
N ALA A 244 -5.87 -15.60 0.35
CA ALA A 244 -7.06 -15.23 -0.40
C ALA A 244 -7.44 -16.33 -1.40
N ALA A 245 -8.72 -16.68 -1.46
CA ALA A 245 -9.22 -17.64 -2.43
C ALA A 245 -9.08 -17.07 -3.87
N ARG A 246 -8.59 -17.88 -4.82
CA ARG A 246 -8.34 -17.47 -6.23
C ARG A 246 -9.59 -17.06 -7.00
N THR A 247 -10.78 -17.12 -6.42
CA THR A 247 -12.08 -17.07 -7.09
C THR A 247 -12.57 -15.68 -7.51
N GLY A 248 -11.81 -14.62 -7.32
CA GLY A 248 -12.33 -13.25 -7.57
C GLY A 248 -11.49 -12.31 -8.45
N LEU A 249 -10.27 -12.69 -8.82
CA LEU A 249 -9.33 -11.75 -9.46
C LEU A 249 -9.15 -11.96 -10.99
N THR A 250 -9.60 -13.08 -11.55
CA THR A 250 -9.46 -13.41 -12.99
C THR A 250 -10.72 -13.19 -13.81
N ALA A 251 -11.84 -12.82 -13.22
CA ALA A 251 -13.12 -12.73 -13.94
C ALA A 251 -13.20 -11.56 -14.95
N THR A 252 -12.23 -10.66 -14.98
CA THR A 252 -12.26 -9.49 -15.89
C THR A 252 -11.37 -9.65 -17.14
N LEU A 253 -10.50 -10.67 -17.20
CA LEU A 253 -9.60 -10.86 -18.33
C LEU A 253 -10.01 -12.00 -19.30
N GLU A 254 -11.02 -12.82 -18.96
CA GLU A 254 -11.46 -13.94 -19.83
C GLU A 254 -12.69 -13.63 -20.70
N LYS A 255 -13.19 -12.41 -20.73
CA LYS A 255 -14.42 -12.08 -21.49
C LYS A 255 -14.20 -11.52 -22.89
N GLU A 256 -13.01 -11.50 -23.44
CA GLU A 256 -12.79 -11.11 -24.86
C GLU A 256 -11.77 -12.00 -25.59
N VAL A 257 -12.03 -13.27 -25.68
CA VAL A 257 -11.53 -14.07 -26.80
C VAL A 257 -12.73 -14.83 -27.40
N VAL A 258 -13.41 -14.15 -28.28
CA VAL A 258 -14.37 -14.81 -29.21
C VAL A 258 -13.52 -15.66 -30.16
N PRO A 259 -13.69 -16.98 -30.24
CA PRO A 259 -13.00 -17.77 -31.27
C PRO A 259 -13.59 -17.40 -32.62
N THR A 260 -12.80 -16.81 -33.49
CA THR A 260 -13.11 -16.62 -34.88
C THR A 260 -13.28 -17.99 -35.50
N GLN A 261 -14.51 -18.37 -35.84
CA GLN A 261 -14.81 -19.56 -36.64
C GLN A 261 -14.18 -19.35 -38.00
N THR A 262 -13.17 -20.13 -38.30
CA THR A 262 -12.63 -20.26 -39.66
C THR A 262 -13.63 -21.06 -40.50
N THR A 263 -14.41 -20.35 -41.30
CA THR A 263 -15.26 -20.95 -42.34
C THR A 263 -14.33 -21.55 -43.39
N GLN A 264 -14.20 -22.85 -43.39
CA GLN A 264 -13.58 -23.58 -44.51
C GLN A 264 -14.52 -23.49 -45.72
N THR A 265 -14.17 -22.65 -46.67
CA THR A 265 -14.78 -22.65 -48.01
C THR A 265 -14.23 -23.84 -48.77
N GLN A 266 -15.06 -24.84 -49.01
CA GLN A 266 -14.77 -25.96 -49.92
C GLN A 266 -14.70 -25.43 -51.35
N ILE A 267 -13.55 -25.63 -52.00
CA ILE A 267 -13.37 -25.41 -53.44
C ILE A 267 -13.82 -26.67 -54.15
N PRO A 268 -14.70 -26.59 -55.19
CA PRO A 268 -15.13 -27.77 -55.96
C PRO A 268 -14.03 -28.27 -56.92
N THR A 269 -13.75 -29.54 -56.86
CA THR A 269 -12.86 -30.27 -57.80
C THR A 269 -13.49 -30.41 -59.19
N VAL A 270 -12.75 -30.02 -60.23
CA VAL A 270 -13.02 -30.32 -61.65
C VAL A 270 -12.10 -31.46 -62.05
N PRO A 271 -12.65 -32.51 -62.78
CA PRO A 271 -11.85 -33.66 -63.18
C PRO A 271 -11.23 -33.49 -64.60
N GLY A 272 -10.00 -33.95 -64.73
CA GLY A 272 -9.49 -34.53 -65.96
C GLY A 272 -8.53 -33.67 -66.79
N SER A 273 -7.25 -34.07 -66.82
CA SER A 273 -6.62 -34.61 -68.07
C SER A 273 -5.17 -34.95 -67.83
N SER A 274 -4.83 -36.09 -68.32
CA SER A 274 -3.54 -36.78 -68.42
C SER A 274 -2.44 -36.00 -69.18
N THR A 275 -1.19 -36.22 -68.82
CA THR A 275 -0.09 -36.75 -69.67
C THR A 275 1.27 -36.07 -69.33
N THR A 276 2.21 -36.86 -68.89
CA THR A 276 3.48 -37.27 -69.51
C THR A 276 4.70 -36.37 -69.24
N THR A 277 5.72 -37.05 -68.68
CA THR A 277 7.12 -37.11 -69.02
C THR A 277 8.03 -35.94 -68.60
N GLY A 278 8.93 -36.19 -67.67
CA GLY A 278 10.34 -36.38 -68.02
C GLY A 278 11.29 -35.30 -67.48
N THR A 279 12.28 -35.82 -66.83
CA THR A 279 13.69 -35.47 -66.88
C THR A 279 14.26 -34.81 -65.64
N GLN A 280 15.05 -35.61 -64.98
CA GLN A 280 16.13 -35.27 -64.07
C GLN A 280 17.12 -34.27 -64.67
N ILE A 281 17.78 -33.49 -63.87
CA ILE A 281 19.23 -33.21 -63.90
C ILE A 281 19.55 -32.44 -62.59
N SER A 282 20.22 -33.00 -61.73
CA SER A 282 21.55 -33.04 -61.12
C SER A 282 22.37 -31.74 -61.12
N ALA A 283 22.78 -31.46 -59.92
CA ALA A 283 24.14 -31.15 -59.47
C ALA A 283 24.67 -29.72 -59.35
N ARG A 284 25.31 -29.56 -58.18
CA ARG A 284 26.58 -28.92 -57.82
C ARG A 284 26.55 -27.43 -57.44
N THR A 285 26.76 -27.16 -56.16
CA THR A 285 28.03 -26.92 -55.41
C THR A 285 28.85 -25.68 -55.82
N THR A 286 29.25 -24.96 -54.75
CA THR A 286 30.40 -24.08 -54.54
C THR A 286 30.16 -22.57 -54.79
N LYS A 287 30.30 -21.74 -53.81
CA LYS A 287 31.42 -21.37 -52.94
C LYS A 287 30.90 -20.63 -51.69
#